data_45f9f454cb5ad2e82272dc57cfd936f3
#
_entry.id   45f9f454cb5ad2e82272dc57cfd936f3
#
_cell.length_a   1.000
_cell.length_b   1.000
_cell.length_c   1.000
_cell.angle_alpha   90.00
_cell.angle_beta   90.00
_cell.angle_gamma   90.00
#
_symmetry.space_group_name_H-M   'P 1'
#
loop_
_entity.id
_entity.type
_entity.pdbx_description
1 polymer ?
#
loop_
_entity_poly.entity_id
_entity_poly.type
_entity_poly.pdbx_seq_one_letter_code
_entity_poly.pdbx_strand_id
1 'polypeptide(L)'
;MAKTKSIEDPPISAAMIRAARGLLNISQAKLGELVNVSTRTLIKIEAAPEGRLDARRRAVHDAIRKAMEDHYSIEFIFPDGQTGEGVRKRRPPKD
;
A
#
# COMPACT_ATOMS: atom_id res chain seq x y z
N MET A 1 -6.00 18.83 -13.03
CA MET A 1 -7.11 17.96 -12.71
C MET A 1 -6.74 16.89 -11.70
N ALA A 2 -7.53 16.79 -10.68
CA ALA A 2 -7.25 15.82 -9.65
C ALA A 2 -7.42 14.40 -10.22
N LYS A 3 -6.48 13.56 -9.92
CA LYS A 3 -6.59 12.20 -10.34
C LYS A 3 -7.50 11.44 -9.38
N THR A 4 -8.57 10.92 -9.90
CA THR A 4 -9.48 10.15 -9.10
C THR A 4 -8.95 8.73 -8.97
N LYS A 5 -9.09 8.18 -7.79
CA LYS A 5 -8.72 6.80 -7.61
C LYS A 5 -9.58 5.93 -8.50
N SER A 6 -8.96 5.11 -9.32
CA SER A 6 -9.69 4.26 -10.22
C SER A 6 -10.18 3.03 -9.48
N ILE A 7 -11.46 2.69 -9.66
CA ILE A 7 -11.98 1.45 -9.09
C ILE A 7 -11.44 0.25 -9.82
N GLU A 8 -10.79 0.48 -10.96
CA GLU A 8 -10.22 -0.61 -11.74
C GLU A 8 -8.80 -0.93 -11.35
N ASP A 9 -8.19 -0.09 -10.51
CA ASP A 9 -6.86 -0.41 -10.03
C ASP A 9 -6.91 -1.74 -9.29
N PRO A 10 -5.94 -2.61 -9.53
CA PRO A 10 -5.81 -3.79 -8.70
C PRO A 10 -5.42 -3.38 -7.29
N PRO A 11 -5.62 -4.24 -6.31
CA PRO A 11 -5.13 -3.93 -4.96
C PRO A 11 -3.61 -3.87 -4.96
N ILE A 12 -3.05 -3.11 -4.04
CA ILE A 12 -1.61 -3.14 -3.87
C ILE A 12 -1.23 -4.53 -3.35
N SER A 13 -0.03 -4.98 -3.72
CA SER A 13 0.42 -6.31 -3.36
C SER A 13 1.10 -6.30 -1.99
N ALA A 14 1.30 -7.49 -1.42
CA ALA A 14 2.07 -7.62 -0.19
C ALA A 14 3.48 -7.07 -0.38
N ALA A 15 4.08 -7.29 -1.53
CA ALA A 15 5.41 -6.76 -1.81
C ALA A 15 5.42 -5.24 -1.80
N MET A 16 4.38 -4.64 -2.36
CA MET A 16 4.28 -3.17 -2.35
C MET A 16 4.12 -2.65 -0.93
N ILE A 17 3.37 -3.34 -0.09
CA ILE A 17 3.21 -2.93 1.30
C ILE A 17 4.56 -2.99 2.03
N ARG A 18 5.29 -4.09 1.85
CA ARG A 18 6.60 -4.22 2.48
C ARG A 18 7.57 -3.15 1.99
N ALA A 19 7.53 -2.88 0.69
CA ALA A 19 8.41 -1.88 0.10
C ALA A 19 8.09 -0.49 0.62
N ALA A 20 6.82 -0.15 0.74
CA ALA A 20 6.42 1.15 1.27
C ALA A 20 6.86 1.29 2.73
N ARG A 21 6.65 0.25 3.53
CA ARG A 21 7.09 0.28 4.92
C ARG A 21 8.61 0.46 5.01
N GLY A 22 9.34 -0.26 4.18
CA GLY A 22 10.80 -0.13 4.16
C GLY A 22 11.24 1.27 3.76
N LEU A 23 10.58 1.81 2.76
CA LEU A 23 10.91 3.15 2.29
C LEU A 23 10.65 4.20 3.37
N LEU A 24 9.62 4.01 4.17
CA LEU A 24 9.25 4.92 5.25
C LEU A 24 9.92 4.58 6.56
N ASN A 25 10.52 3.41 6.64
CA ASN A 25 11.16 2.94 7.87
C ASN A 25 10.18 2.88 9.03
N ILE A 26 8.98 2.40 8.78
CA ILE A 26 7.99 2.23 9.84
C ILE A 26 7.76 0.74 10.08
N SER A 27 7.40 0.44 11.32
CA SER A 27 7.16 -0.94 11.73
C SER A 27 5.78 -1.41 11.31
N GLN A 28 5.59 -2.73 11.35
CA GLN A 28 4.27 -3.30 11.17
C GLN A 28 3.31 -2.81 12.25
N ALA A 29 3.81 -2.65 13.47
CA ALA A 29 2.97 -2.15 14.55
C ALA A 29 2.47 -0.74 14.27
N LYS A 30 3.36 0.11 13.76
CA LYS A 30 2.97 1.48 13.43
C LYS A 30 1.94 1.50 12.31
N LEU A 31 2.16 0.70 11.28
CA LEU A 31 1.20 0.63 10.19
C LEU A 31 -0.13 0.10 10.69
N GLY A 32 -0.10 -0.90 11.56
CA GLY A 32 -1.33 -1.43 12.12
C GLY A 32 -2.13 -0.39 12.88
N GLU A 33 -1.45 0.47 13.63
CA GLU A 33 -2.13 1.56 14.32
C GLU A 33 -2.82 2.49 13.35
N LEU A 34 -2.15 2.79 12.25
CA LEU A 34 -2.70 3.72 11.26
C LEU A 34 -3.97 3.20 10.62
N VAL A 35 -4.04 1.90 10.39
CA VAL A 35 -5.17 1.31 9.68
C VAL A 35 -6.08 0.49 10.59
N ASN A 36 -5.81 0.51 11.88
CA ASN A 36 -6.60 -0.19 12.88
C ASN A 36 -6.65 -1.69 12.61
N VAL A 37 -5.49 -2.25 12.36
CA VAL A 37 -5.31 -3.67 12.07
C VAL A 37 -4.21 -4.19 12.98
N SER A 38 -4.38 -5.39 13.52
CA SER A 38 -3.39 -5.93 14.45
C SER A 38 -2.09 -6.24 13.72
N THR A 39 -0.99 -6.18 14.47
CA THR A 39 0.32 -6.55 13.94
C THR A 39 0.30 -7.97 13.39
N ARG A 40 -0.39 -8.87 14.09
CA ARG A 40 -0.49 -10.25 13.65
C ARG A 40 -1.13 -10.36 12.27
N THR A 41 -2.18 -9.60 12.04
CA THR A 41 -2.84 -9.59 10.75
C THR A 41 -1.90 -9.04 9.67
N LEU A 42 -1.15 -8.00 9.98
CA LEU A 42 -0.22 -7.44 9.02
C LEU A 42 0.90 -8.41 8.69
N ILE A 43 1.39 -9.14 9.68
CA ILE A 43 2.40 -10.16 9.42
C ILE A 43 1.88 -11.17 8.40
N LYS A 44 0.65 -11.61 8.58
CA LYS A 44 0.05 -12.57 7.65
C LYS A 44 -0.13 -11.97 6.27
N ILE A 45 -0.58 -10.72 6.22
CA ILE A 45 -0.78 -10.04 4.94
C ILE A 45 0.53 -9.92 4.17
N GLU A 46 1.59 -9.51 4.86
CA GLU A 46 2.87 -9.29 4.19
C GLU A 46 3.56 -10.58 3.80
N ALA A 47 3.22 -11.67 4.45
CA ALA A 47 3.82 -12.97 4.14
C ALA A 47 3.00 -13.79 3.17
N ALA A 48 1.80 -13.36 2.83
CA ALA A 48 0.92 -14.13 1.98
C ALA A 48 1.46 -14.19 0.56
N PRO A 49 1.35 -15.35 -0.09
CA PRO A 49 1.76 -15.43 -1.49
C PRO A 49 0.85 -14.57 -2.35
N GLU A 50 1.37 -14.21 -3.51
CA GLU A 50 0.56 -13.46 -4.45
C GLU A 50 -0.62 -14.28 -4.90
N GLY A 51 -1.71 -13.61 -5.15
CA GLY A 51 -2.90 -14.25 -5.59
C GLY A 51 -4.10 -13.40 -5.33
N ARG A 52 -5.24 -14.03 -5.51
CA ARG A 52 -6.50 -13.34 -5.40
C ARG A 52 -6.82 -13.05 -3.95
N LEU A 53 -7.28 -11.85 -3.69
CA LEU A 53 -7.67 -11.44 -2.36
C LEU A 53 -9.18 -11.58 -2.20
N ASP A 54 -9.62 -12.09 -1.06
CA ASP A 54 -11.05 -12.03 -0.76
C ASP A 54 -11.42 -10.59 -0.39
N ALA A 55 -12.72 -10.34 -0.24
CA ALA A 55 -13.20 -8.99 -0.01
C ALA A 55 -12.64 -8.37 1.26
N ARG A 56 -12.50 -9.18 2.31
CA ARG A 56 -11.99 -8.68 3.58
C ARG A 56 -10.53 -8.26 3.46
N ARG A 57 -9.71 -9.10 2.83
CA ARG A 57 -8.30 -8.77 2.66
C ARG A 57 -8.13 -7.61 1.71
N ARG A 58 -8.95 -7.56 0.67
CA ARG A 58 -8.91 -6.44 -0.26
C ARG A 58 -9.17 -5.14 0.48
N ALA A 59 -10.13 -5.13 1.39
CA ALA A 59 -10.44 -3.92 2.14
C ALA A 59 -9.26 -3.48 2.98
N VAL A 60 -8.52 -4.41 3.58
CA VAL A 60 -7.34 -4.06 4.37
C VAL A 60 -6.25 -3.50 3.46
N HIS A 61 -6.00 -4.13 2.31
CA HIS A 61 -5.00 -3.62 1.37
C HIS A 61 -5.36 -2.21 0.91
N ASP A 62 -6.64 -1.96 0.64
CA ASP A 62 -7.08 -0.64 0.21
C ASP A 62 -6.93 0.39 1.32
N ALA A 63 -7.19 0.01 2.57
CA ALA A 63 -7.00 0.90 3.70
C ALA A 63 -5.53 1.25 3.89
N ILE A 64 -4.65 0.27 3.70
CA ILE A 64 -3.22 0.52 3.79
C ILE A 64 -2.78 1.48 2.68
N ARG A 65 -3.25 1.25 1.46
CA ARG A 65 -2.93 2.14 0.36
C ARG A 65 -3.33 3.57 0.68
N LYS A 66 -4.55 3.75 1.14
CA LYS A 66 -5.05 5.09 1.43
C LYS A 66 -4.24 5.75 2.54
N ALA A 67 -3.92 5.02 3.59
CA ALA A 67 -3.15 5.58 4.70
C ALA A 67 -1.76 6.00 4.23
N MET A 68 -1.11 5.18 3.43
CA MET A 68 0.23 5.50 2.93
C MET A 68 0.20 6.70 2.00
N GLU A 69 -0.81 6.77 1.14
CA GLU A 69 -0.93 7.91 0.22
C GLU A 69 -1.21 9.19 0.98
N ASP A 70 -2.13 9.13 1.94
CA ASP A 70 -2.59 10.34 2.62
C ASP A 70 -1.62 10.83 3.67
N HIS A 71 -0.99 9.92 4.41
CA HIS A 71 -0.14 10.32 5.54
C HIS A 71 1.31 10.47 5.18
N TYR A 72 1.77 9.76 4.15
CA TYR A 72 3.20 9.71 3.85
C TYR A 72 3.54 10.06 2.42
N SER A 73 2.57 10.44 1.64
CA SER A 73 2.80 10.82 0.23
C SER A 73 3.46 9.70 -0.57
N ILE A 74 3.09 8.47 -0.27
CA ILE A 74 3.58 7.33 -1.05
C ILE A 74 2.78 7.25 -2.35
N GLU A 75 3.46 6.95 -3.41
CA GLU A 75 2.84 6.65 -4.70
C GLU A 75 3.06 5.18 -5.00
N PHE A 76 1.97 4.46 -5.21
CA PHE A 76 2.04 3.06 -5.62
C PHE A 76 1.98 3.00 -7.14
N ILE A 77 2.94 2.29 -7.72
CA ILE A 77 3.07 2.19 -9.17
C ILE A 77 2.68 0.79 -9.57
N PHE A 78 1.63 0.69 -10.37
CA PHE A 78 1.11 -0.61 -10.77
C PHE A 78 1.82 -1.07 -12.03
N PRO A 79 1.95 -2.40 -12.21
CA PRO A 79 2.65 -2.91 -13.38
C PRO A 79 1.88 -2.58 -14.66
N ASP A 80 2.63 -2.42 -15.72
CA ASP A 80 2.05 -2.22 -17.05
C ASP A 80 2.70 -3.23 -18.00
N GLY A 81 2.56 -3.00 -19.30
CA GLY A 81 3.08 -3.94 -20.27
C GLY A 81 4.60 -4.00 -20.34
N GLN A 82 5.30 -3.08 -19.69
CA GLN A 82 6.76 -2.99 -19.81
C GLN A 82 7.46 -3.05 -18.47
N THR A 83 6.84 -2.60 -17.40
CA THR A 83 7.50 -2.53 -16.09
C THR A 83 6.62 -3.17 -15.04
N GLY A 84 7.26 -3.66 -13.99
CA GLY A 84 6.56 -4.23 -12.87
C GLY A 84 6.10 -3.17 -11.87
N GLU A 85 5.65 -3.63 -10.73
CA GLU A 85 5.12 -2.75 -9.69
C GLU A 85 6.25 -2.05 -8.93
N GLY A 86 5.91 -0.95 -8.26
CA GLY A 86 6.87 -0.26 -7.43
C GLY A 86 6.19 0.71 -6.50
N VAL A 87 7.00 1.33 -5.66
CA VAL A 87 6.54 2.38 -4.77
C VAL A 87 7.58 3.49 -4.77
N ARG A 88 7.12 4.71 -4.51
CA ARG A 88 8.06 5.80 -4.31
C ARG A 88 7.42 6.86 -3.43
N LYS A 89 8.28 7.63 -2.77
CA LYS A 89 7.82 8.79 -2.02
C LYS A 89 7.71 9.96 -2.95
N ARG A 90 6.63 10.68 -2.84
CA ARG A 90 6.48 11.91 -3.59
C ARG A 90 7.05 13.05 -2.77
N ARG A 91 7.68 13.97 -3.44
CA ARG A 91 8.15 15.16 -2.75
C ARG A 91 6.98 16.08 -2.51
N PRO A 92 6.93 16.72 -1.34
CA PRO A 92 5.91 17.75 -1.16
C PRO A 92 6.17 18.89 -2.13
N PRO A 93 5.11 19.56 -2.56
CA PRO A 93 5.31 20.70 -3.46
C PRO A 93 6.09 21.79 -2.76
N LYS A 94 6.88 22.48 -3.54
CA LYS A 94 7.61 23.63 -3.01
C LYS A 94 6.70 24.82 -2.92
N ASP A 95 6.91 25.59 -1.88
CA ASP A 95 6.16 26.82 -1.70
C ASP A 95 6.76 27.96 -2.48
#